data_308775ba57a02724abba38dc3158c55a
#
_entry.id   308775ba57a02724abba38dc3158c55a
#
_cell.length_a   1.000
_cell.length_b   1.000
_cell.length_c   1.000
_cell.angle_alpha   90.00
_cell.angle_beta   90.00
_cell.angle_gamma   90.00
#
_symmetry.space_group_name_H-M   'P 1'
#
loop_
_entity.id
_entity.type
_entity.pdbx_description
1 polymer ?
#
loop_
_entity_poly.entity_id
_entity_poly.type
_entity_poly.pdbx_seq_one_letter_code
_entity_poly.pdbx_strand_id
1 'polypeptide(L)'
;MDISKDVEGLSHRYIFNMYQNIRFLDPAPGPERQKSILPCTPLAVIKILEYLQIYNTILPYGNRLFGRTICVVNRSEVVGRPLAALLANDGARVYSVDVTGVQQFTRGEGLRRRHHEVVDMEGWKLEDALPHCDVVISGVPGDSFKIDNKLLRQGAVCINFSSQKVGGAVLSMRHY
;
A
#
# COMPACT_ATOMS: atom_id res chain seq x y z
N MET A 1 16.27 20.97 -2.94
CA MET A 1 17.13 19.82 -2.58
C MET A 1 17.38 19.02 -3.84
N ASP A 2 18.62 18.62 -4.10
CA ASP A 2 18.95 17.78 -5.25
C ASP A 2 18.25 16.41 -5.09
N ILE A 3 17.57 15.96 -6.15
CA ILE A 3 16.81 14.70 -6.15
C ILE A 3 17.71 13.48 -5.87
N SER A 4 19.01 13.58 -6.19
CA SER A 4 20.00 12.52 -5.91
C SER A 4 20.28 12.32 -4.41
N LYS A 5 19.90 13.27 -3.57
CA LYS A 5 20.05 13.23 -2.11
C LYS A 5 18.77 12.78 -1.38
N ASP A 6 17.68 12.59 -2.09
CA ASP A 6 16.41 12.11 -1.52
C ASP A 6 16.43 10.59 -1.42
N VAL A 7 16.82 10.10 -0.27
CA VAL A 7 16.87 8.65 0.03
C VAL A 7 15.54 8.09 0.54
N GLU A 8 14.59 8.95 0.90
CA GLU A 8 13.29 8.56 1.42
C GLU A 8 12.21 8.48 0.32
N GLY A 9 12.48 9.01 -0.87
CA GLY A 9 11.55 8.99 -2.00
C GLY A 9 10.37 9.94 -1.82
N LEU A 10 10.53 11.04 -1.06
CA LEU A 10 9.48 11.99 -0.74
C LEU A 10 9.49 13.24 -1.63
N SER A 11 10.46 13.38 -2.53
CA SER A 11 10.47 14.47 -3.48
C SER A 11 9.28 14.41 -4.42
N HIS A 12 8.80 15.57 -4.86
CA HIS A 12 7.63 15.68 -5.76
C HIS A 12 7.76 14.76 -6.99
N ARG A 13 8.96 14.67 -7.59
CA ARG A 13 9.18 13.83 -8.78
C ARG A 13 9.04 12.35 -8.49
N TYR A 14 9.58 11.86 -7.35
CA TYR A 14 9.43 10.47 -6.95
C TYR A 14 7.97 10.13 -6.61
N ILE A 15 7.30 11.00 -5.86
CA ILE A 15 5.88 10.84 -5.53
C ILE A 15 5.01 10.83 -6.79
N PHE A 16 5.23 11.78 -7.71
CA PHE A 16 4.53 11.81 -9.00
C PHE A 16 4.76 10.50 -9.79
N ASN A 17 6.01 10.07 -9.94
CA ASN A 17 6.35 8.85 -10.65
C ASN A 17 5.68 7.62 -10.03
N MET A 18 5.65 7.54 -8.71
CA MET A 18 5.01 6.45 -7.99
C MET A 18 3.50 6.38 -8.31
N TYR A 19 2.79 7.50 -8.21
CA TYR A 19 1.35 7.54 -8.52
C TYR A 19 1.08 7.24 -10.01
N GLN A 20 1.93 7.71 -10.91
CA GLN A 20 1.80 7.46 -12.35
C GLN A 20 2.34 6.09 -12.80
N ASN A 21 2.77 5.25 -11.87
CA ASN A 21 3.40 3.95 -12.16
C ASN A 21 4.60 4.07 -13.12
N ILE A 22 5.41 5.12 -12.92
CA ILE A 22 6.64 5.39 -13.67
C ILE A 22 7.82 4.90 -12.84
N ARG A 23 8.59 3.97 -13.38
CA ARG A 23 9.66 3.28 -12.64
C ARG A 23 11.03 3.93 -12.76
N PHE A 24 11.22 4.78 -13.74
CA PHE A 24 12.51 5.39 -14.06
C PHE A 24 12.40 6.90 -14.09
N LEU A 25 13.48 7.59 -13.69
CA LEU A 25 13.55 9.04 -13.74
C LEU A 25 13.66 9.55 -15.17
N ASP A 26 14.41 8.82 -16.01
CA ASP A 26 14.65 9.20 -17.39
C ASP A 26 13.79 8.40 -18.35
N PRO A 27 13.15 9.05 -19.33
CA PRO A 27 12.34 8.37 -20.34
C PRO A 27 13.20 7.63 -21.39
N ALA A 28 14.51 7.98 -21.49
CA ALA A 28 15.39 7.41 -22.50
C ALA A 28 15.61 5.90 -22.29
N PRO A 29 15.59 5.09 -23.36
CA PRO A 29 15.93 3.69 -23.26
C PRO A 29 17.44 3.52 -23.04
N GLY A 30 17.85 2.62 -22.11
CA GLY A 30 19.24 2.33 -21.87
C GLY A 30 19.45 1.45 -20.63
N PRO A 31 20.58 0.74 -20.52
CA PRO A 31 20.87 -0.15 -19.39
C PRO A 31 21.16 0.62 -18.08
N GLU A 32 21.58 1.87 -18.17
CA GLU A 32 21.97 2.71 -17.02
C GLU A 32 20.85 3.64 -16.53
N ARG A 33 19.59 3.27 -16.75
CA ARG A 33 18.45 4.09 -16.34
C ARG A 33 18.35 4.17 -14.81
N GLN A 34 18.32 5.39 -14.29
CA GLN A 34 18.10 5.61 -12.87
C GLN A 34 16.66 5.24 -12.49
N LYS A 35 16.50 4.34 -11.53
CA LYS A 35 15.19 3.98 -10.99
C LYS A 35 14.65 5.09 -10.12
N SER A 36 13.34 5.27 -10.16
CA SER A 36 12.61 6.10 -9.21
C SER A 36 12.66 5.46 -7.83
N ILE A 37 13.01 6.23 -6.82
CA ILE A 37 13.01 5.76 -5.43
C ILE A 37 11.56 5.77 -4.92
N LEU A 38 11.20 4.78 -4.12
CA LEU A 38 9.89 4.67 -3.49
C LEU A 38 9.98 5.08 -2.02
N PRO A 39 8.89 5.61 -1.44
CA PRO A 39 8.83 5.91 -0.01
C PRO A 39 9.19 4.68 0.84
N CYS A 40 10.08 4.86 1.82
CA CYS A 40 10.73 3.76 2.54
C CYS A 40 9.73 2.88 3.31
N THR A 41 8.77 3.46 4.05
CA THR A 41 7.80 2.68 4.83
C THR A 41 6.81 1.90 3.94
N PRO A 42 6.18 2.47 2.90
CA PRO A 42 5.42 1.70 1.92
C PRO A 42 6.24 0.58 1.28
N LEU A 43 7.49 0.84 0.91
CA LEU A 43 8.36 -0.18 0.34
C LEU A 43 8.66 -1.31 1.33
N ALA A 44 8.87 -1.00 2.61
CA ALA A 44 9.08 -2.03 3.64
C ALA A 44 7.88 -2.98 3.76
N VAL A 45 6.66 -2.44 3.76
CA VAL A 45 5.43 -3.26 3.75
C VAL A 45 5.35 -4.15 2.50
N ILE A 46 5.68 -3.61 1.33
CA ILE A 46 5.75 -4.41 0.09
C ILE A 46 6.75 -5.56 0.24
N LYS A 47 7.94 -5.31 0.83
CA LYS A 47 8.93 -6.35 1.07
C LYS A 47 8.45 -7.43 2.04
N ILE A 48 7.68 -7.08 3.05
CA ILE A 48 7.01 -8.05 3.93
C ILE A 48 6.02 -8.91 3.15
N LEU A 49 5.19 -8.30 2.29
CA LEU A 49 4.23 -9.03 1.45
C LEU A 49 4.91 -9.95 0.44
N GLU A 50 6.05 -9.53 -0.13
CA GLU A 50 6.88 -10.38 -0.99
C GLU A 50 7.43 -11.58 -0.20
N TYR A 51 7.97 -11.34 1.01
CA TYR A 51 8.48 -12.40 1.89
C TYR A 51 7.41 -13.41 2.30
N LEU A 52 6.19 -12.94 2.60
CA LEU A 52 5.03 -13.76 2.92
C LEU A 52 4.41 -14.45 1.69
N GLN A 53 5.01 -14.32 0.52
CA GLN A 53 4.55 -14.91 -0.75
C GLN A 53 3.12 -14.49 -1.16
N ILE A 54 2.68 -13.31 -0.73
CA ILE A 54 1.42 -12.71 -1.19
C ILE A 54 1.54 -12.28 -2.65
N TYR A 55 2.73 -11.83 -3.06
CA TYR A 55 3.06 -11.53 -4.44
C TYR A 55 3.22 -12.82 -5.27
N ASN A 56 2.42 -12.97 -6.32
CA ASN A 56 2.50 -14.10 -7.22
C ASN A 56 3.71 -13.93 -8.16
N THR A 57 4.73 -14.77 -7.98
CA THR A 57 5.97 -14.70 -8.77
C THR A 57 5.83 -15.21 -10.20
N ILE A 58 4.75 -15.95 -10.52
CA ILE A 58 4.44 -16.43 -11.87
C ILE A 58 3.93 -15.29 -12.76
N LEU A 59 3.23 -14.33 -12.15
CA LEU A 59 2.69 -13.19 -12.90
C LEU A 59 3.80 -12.21 -13.27
N PRO A 60 3.64 -11.50 -14.41
CA PRO A 60 4.57 -10.47 -14.84
C PRO A 60 4.77 -9.40 -13.78
N TYR A 61 5.96 -8.82 -13.74
CA TYR A 61 6.27 -7.70 -12.87
C TYR A 61 5.29 -6.53 -13.07
N GLY A 62 4.72 -6.02 -11.97
CA GLY A 62 3.68 -5.00 -11.99
C GLY A 62 2.25 -5.54 -12.01
N ASN A 63 2.07 -6.86 -12.08
CA ASN A 63 0.75 -7.52 -12.03
C ASN A 63 0.70 -8.60 -10.94
N ARG A 64 1.72 -8.69 -10.10
CA ARG A 64 1.92 -9.79 -9.15
C ARG A 64 0.88 -9.86 -8.02
N LEU A 65 0.10 -8.80 -7.84
CA LEU A 65 -1.03 -8.75 -6.91
C LEU A 65 -2.39 -8.89 -7.59
N PHE A 66 -2.42 -9.22 -8.89
CA PHE A 66 -3.69 -9.42 -9.58
C PHE A 66 -4.54 -10.50 -8.91
N GLY A 67 -5.81 -10.19 -8.69
CA GLY A 67 -6.75 -11.07 -7.97
C GLY A 67 -6.70 -10.98 -6.44
N ARG A 68 -5.77 -10.18 -5.87
CA ARG A 68 -5.72 -9.92 -4.43
C ARG A 68 -6.55 -8.71 -4.06
N THR A 69 -7.25 -8.80 -2.94
CA THR A 69 -7.96 -7.68 -2.32
C THR A 69 -7.27 -7.32 -1.00
N ILE A 70 -6.91 -6.05 -0.83
CA ILE A 70 -6.11 -5.56 0.30
C ILE A 70 -6.82 -4.39 0.95
N CYS A 71 -6.91 -4.38 2.28
CA CYS A 71 -7.38 -3.23 3.04
C CYS A 71 -6.17 -2.49 3.64
N VAL A 72 -6.11 -1.18 3.44
CA VAL A 72 -5.12 -0.29 4.07
C VAL A 72 -5.87 0.69 4.97
N VAL A 73 -5.68 0.57 6.28
CA VAL A 73 -6.32 1.41 7.30
C VAL A 73 -5.35 2.48 7.77
N ASN A 74 -5.72 3.71 7.59
CA ASN A 74 -4.96 4.96 7.67
C ASN A 74 -4.54 5.46 6.28
N ARG A 75 -5.08 6.63 5.90
CA ARG A 75 -4.84 7.27 4.59
C ARG A 75 -3.85 8.43 4.70
N SER A 76 -2.81 8.28 5.53
CA SER A 76 -1.78 9.32 5.61
C SER A 76 -1.09 9.54 4.26
N GLU A 77 -0.77 10.78 3.94
CA GLU A 77 -0.11 11.15 2.68
C GLU A 77 1.33 10.58 2.57
N VAL A 78 1.94 10.25 3.71
CA VAL A 78 3.32 9.73 3.73
C VAL A 78 3.39 8.22 3.59
N VAL A 79 2.40 7.47 4.12
CA VAL A 79 2.44 6.01 4.13
C VAL A 79 1.20 5.37 3.52
N GLY A 80 0.01 5.65 4.06
CA GLY A 80 -1.19 4.90 3.71
C GLY A 80 -1.61 5.08 2.26
N ARG A 81 -1.69 6.32 1.81
CA ARG A 81 -2.06 6.64 0.42
C ARG A 81 -1.01 6.17 -0.60
N PRO A 82 0.29 6.43 -0.40
CA PRO A 82 1.34 5.85 -1.23
C PRO A 82 1.31 4.32 -1.30
N LEU A 83 1.11 3.66 -0.17
CA LEU A 83 1.01 2.21 -0.12
C LEU A 83 -0.17 1.68 -0.92
N ALA A 84 -1.36 2.27 -0.75
CA ALA A 84 -2.55 1.88 -1.52
C ALA A 84 -2.33 2.03 -3.03
N ALA A 85 -1.69 3.12 -3.45
CA ALA A 85 -1.35 3.37 -4.85
C ALA A 85 -0.36 2.33 -5.39
N LEU A 86 0.71 2.01 -4.66
CA LEU A 86 1.70 1.02 -5.07
C LEU A 86 1.09 -0.38 -5.22
N LEU A 87 0.30 -0.82 -4.24
CA LEU A 87 -0.36 -2.12 -4.27
C LEU A 87 -1.36 -2.23 -5.43
N ALA A 88 -2.13 -1.17 -5.68
CA ALA A 88 -3.04 -1.12 -6.81
C ALA A 88 -2.29 -1.08 -8.15
N ASN A 89 -1.17 -0.38 -8.24
CA ASN A 89 -0.31 -0.36 -9.42
C ASN A 89 0.33 -1.73 -9.71
N ASP A 90 0.49 -2.58 -8.69
CA ASP A 90 0.92 -3.98 -8.84
C ASP A 90 -0.25 -4.96 -9.08
N GLY A 91 -1.46 -4.44 -9.23
CA GLY A 91 -2.63 -5.20 -9.69
C GLY A 91 -3.66 -5.56 -8.63
N ALA A 92 -3.45 -5.18 -7.36
CA ALA A 92 -4.43 -5.42 -6.30
C ALA A 92 -5.67 -4.53 -6.46
N ARG A 93 -6.80 -5.00 -5.91
CA ARG A 93 -7.91 -4.15 -5.50
C ARG A 93 -7.65 -3.69 -4.07
N VAL A 94 -7.56 -2.40 -3.84
CA VAL A 94 -7.21 -1.88 -2.52
C VAL A 94 -8.33 -1.02 -1.97
N TYR A 95 -8.82 -1.35 -0.78
CA TYR A 95 -9.69 -0.49 0.01
C TYR A 95 -8.85 0.34 0.97
N SER A 96 -8.77 1.63 0.73
CA SER A 96 -8.10 2.60 1.60
C SER A 96 -9.14 3.21 2.54
N VAL A 97 -9.01 2.91 3.82
CA VAL A 97 -9.97 3.28 4.85
C VAL A 97 -9.40 4.37 5.74
N ASP A 98 -10.21 5.39 5.99
CA ASP A 98 -9.90 6.46 6.94
C ASP A 98 -11.19 6.90 7.65
N VAL A 99 -11.07 7.84 8.59
CA VAL A 99 -12.22 8.45 9.30
C VAL A 99 -13.23 9.12 8.35
N THR A 100 -12.79 9.53 7.17
CA THR A 100 -13.61 10.16 6.13
C THR A 100 -14.35 9.17 5.24
N GLY A 101 -14.11 7.86 5.37
CA GLY A 101 -14.73 6.82 4.56
C GLY A 101 -13.76 5.89 3.85
N VAL A 102 -14.27 5.15 2.90
CA VAL A 102 -13.53 4.14 2.13
C VAL A 102 -13.32 4.61 0.69
N GLN A 103 -12.09 4.49 0.20
CA GLN A 103 -11.75 4.69 -1.21
C GLN A 103 -11.22 3.38 -1.80
N GLN A 104 -11.65 3.06 -3.01
CA GLN A 104 -11.10 1.94 -3.76
C GLN A 104 -10.04 2.43 -4.73
N PHE A 105 -8.85 1.83 -4.65
CA PHE A 105 -7.75 2.00 -5.59
C PHE A 105 -7.67 0.76 -6.49
N THR A 106 -7.72 0.92 -7.79
CA THR A 106 -7.70 -0.20 -8.73
C THR A 106 -7.23 0.23 -10.12
N ARG A 107 -6.67 -0.69 -10.89
CA ARG A 107 -6.37 -0.49 -12.31
C ARG A 107 -7.53 -0.93 -13.23
N GLY A 108 -8.70 -1.17 -12.64
CA GLY A 108 -9.87 -1.66 -13.35
C GLY A 108 -9.81 -3.17 -13.66
N GLU A 109 -10.85 -3.68 -14.29
CA GLU A 109 -10.93 -5.07 -14.67
C GLU A 109 -9.86 -5.44 -15.71
N GLY A 110 -9.18 -6.56 -15.49
CA GLY A 110 -8.14 -7.05 -16.38
C GLY A 110 -6.91 -6.14 -16.47
N LEU A 111 -6.68 -5.27 -15.50
CA LEU A 111 -5.53 -4.35 -15.46
C LEU A 111 -5.44 -3.41 -16.69
N ARG A 112 -6.57 -2.91 -17.14
CA ARG A 112 -6.70 -2.10 -18.37
C ARG A 112 -5.93 -0.78 -18.30
N ARG A 113 -5.77 -0.20 -17.09
CA ARG A 113 -5.09 1.09 -16.90
C ARG A 113 -3.61 0.90 -16.62
N ARG A 114 -2.81 1.86 -17.02
CA ARG A 114 -1.38 1.87 -16.71
C ARG A 114 -1.11 2.11 -15.23
N HIS A 115 -1.85 3.03 -14.61
CA HIS A 115 -1.80 3.35 -13.20
C HIS A 115 -3.20 3.20 -12.59
N HIS A 116 -3.28 3.20 -11.25
CA HIS A 116 -4.54 3.08 -10.54
C HIS A 116 -5.45 4.31 -10.75
N GLU A 117 -6.72 4.09 -10.55
CA GLU A 117 -7.73 5.12 -10.32
C GLU A 117 -8.24 5.01 -8.90
N VAL A 118 -8.83 6.07 -8.40
CA VAL A 118 -9.43 6.15 -7.06
C VAL A 118 -10.92 6.42 -7.21
N VAL A 119 -11.73 5.59 -6.56
CA VAL A 119 -13.19 5.72 -6.55
C VAL A 119 -13.67 5.75 -5.11
N ASP A 120 -14.48 6.73 -4.75
CA ASP A 120 -15.11 6.79 -3.44
C ASP A 120 -16.19 5.71 -3.32
N MET A 121 -16.16 4.96 -2.23
CA MET A 121 -17.14 3.92 -1.92
C MET A 121 -18.19 4.51 -0.98
N GLU A 122 -19.21 5.16 -1.56
CA GLU A 122 -20.25 5.84 -0.78
C GLU A 122 -20.94 4.89 0.19
N GLY A 123 -21.05 5.29 1.44
CA GLY A 123 -21.70 4.53 2.51
C GLY A 123 -20.90 3.36 3.08
N TRP A 124 -19.74 3.01 2.48
CA TRP A 124 -18.89 1.94 2.98
C TRP A 124 -18.11 2.36 4.22
N LYS A 125 -17.95 1.40 5.13
CA LYS A 125 -17.13 1.48 6.34
C LYS A 125 -16.06 0.39 6.33
N LEU A 126 -15.22 0.41 7.35
CA LEU A 126 -14.19 -0.62 7.54
C LEU A 126 -14.79 -2.03 7.57
N GLU A 127 -15.90 -2.18 8.29
CA GLU A 127 -16.59 -3.46 8.48
C GLU A 127 -17.09 -4.06 7.17
N ASP A 128 -17.42 -3.21 6.19
CA ASP A 128 -17.86 -3.66 4.87
C ASP A 128 -16.68 -4.12 4.00
N ALA A 129 -15.50 -3.55 4.21
CA ALA A 129 -14.31 -3.89 3.44
C ALA A 129 -13.62 -5.17 3.93
N LEU A 130 -13.53 -5.38 5.25
CA LEU A 130 -12.74 -6.45 5.88
C LEU A 130 -13.06 -7.86 5.38
N PRO A 131 -14.34 -8.27 5.21
CA PRO A 131 -14.67 -9.64 4.79
C PRO A 131 -14.17 -10.00 3.39
N HIS A 132 -13.88 -8.99 2.57
CA HIS A 132 -13.44 -9.18 1.18
C HIS A 132 -11.91 -9.22 1.03
N CYS A 133 -11.15 -8.97 2.13
CA CYS A 133 -9.71 -8.74 2.04
C CYS A 133 -8.90 -9.99 2.32
N ASP A 134 -7.93 -10.28 1.45
CA ASP A 134 -6.88 -11.28 1.66
C ASP A 134 -5.80 -10.77 2.63
N VAL A 135 -5.59 -9.46 2.63
CA VAL A 135 -4.59 -8.79 3.47
C VAL A 135 -5.20 -7.54 4.09
N VAL A 136 -4.92 -7.32 5.37
CA VAL A 136 -5.31 -6.11 6.11
C VAL A 136 -4.05 -5.48 6.70
N ILE A 137 -3.82 -4.22 6.34
CA ILE A 137 -2.63 -3.46 6.75
C ILE A 137 -3.12 -2.27 7.57
N SER A 138 -2.74 -2.19 8.83
CA SER A 138 -3.14 -1.11 9.75
C SER A 138 -1.94 -0.26 10.15
N GLY A 139 -2.13 1.06 10.07
CA GLY A 139 -1.16 2.06 10.51
C GLY A 139 -1.76 3.10 11.46
N VAL A 140 -2.86 2.76 12.15
CA VAL A 140 -3.52 3.67 13.09
C VAL A 140 -2.76 3.66 14.42
N PRO A 141 -2.20 4.80 14.86
CA PRO A 141 -1.50 4.88 16.13
C PRO A 141 -2.48 4.83 17.31
N GLY A 142 -2.01 4.27 18.43
CA GLY A 142 -2.74 4.23 19.68
C GLY A 142 -3.53 2.95 19.94
N ASP A 143 -3.99 2.78 21.18
CA ASP A 143 -4.67 1.56 21.67
C ASP A 143 -6.19 1.58 21.44
N SER A 144 -6.75 2.70 21.04
CA SER A 144 -8.19 2.89 20.88
C SER A 144 -8.77 2.25 19.63
N PHE A 145 -7.93 2.04 18.61
CA PHE A 145 -8.35 1.41 17.36
C PHE A 145 -8.01 -0.07 17.37
N LYS A 146 -9.02 -0.90 17.22
CA LYS A 146 -8.87 -2.37 17.10
C LYS A 146 -9.71 -2.88 15.95
N ILE A 147 -9.12 -3.74 15.15
CA ILE A 147 -9.85 -4.46 14.11
C ILE A 147 -10.57 -5.64 14.76
N ASP A 148 -11.87 -5.79 14.50
CA ASP A 148 -12.61 -6.97 14.95
C ASP A 148 -12.21 -8.18 14.10
N ASN A 149 -11.50 -9.11 14.74
CA ASN A 149 -11.01 -10.32 14.08
C ASN A 149 -12.14 -11.20 13.51
N LYS A 150 -13.36 -11.07 14.04
CA LYS A 150 -14.52 -11.82 13.54
C LYS A 150 -14.97 -11.40 12.13
N LEU A 151 -14.60 -10.21 11.72
CA LEU A 151 -14.89 -9.67 10.39
C LEU A 151 -13.83 -10.06 9.36
N LEU A 152 -12.72 -10.62 9.80
CA LEU A 152 -11.64 -11.01 8.90
C LEU A 152 -11.99 -12.31 8.17
N ARG A 153 -11.66 -12.35 6.90
CA ARG A 153 -11.69 -13.60 6.12
C ARG A 153 -10.75 -14.63 6.74
N GLN A 154 -11.15 -15.88 6.78
CA GLN A 154 -10.28 -16.97 7.22
C GLN A 154 -9.01 -17.04 6.35
N GLY A 155 -7.83 -17.06 6.99
CA GLY A 155 -6.54 -17.04 6.31
C GLY A 155 -6.08 -15.65 5.86
N ALA A 156 -6.77 -14.58 6.26
CA ALA A 156 -6.31 -13.21 5.98
C ALA A 156 -4.98 -12.93 6.69
N VAL A 157 -4.08 -12.25 5.99
CA VAL A 157 -2.81 -11.78 6.53
C VAL A 157 -3.01 -10.39 7.13
N CYS A 158 -2.60 -10.21 8.38
CA CYS A 158 -2.68 -8.92 9.06
C CYS A 158 -1.28 -8.36 9.31
N ILE A 159 -1.05 -7.11 8.89
CA ILE A 159 0.19 -6.36 9.13
C ILE A 159 -0.14 -5.09 9.90
N ASN A 160 0.55 -4.86 11.00
CA ASN A 160 0.44 -3.63 11.76
C ASN A 160 1.78 -2.90 11.76
N PHE A 161 1.82 -1.67 11.20
CA PHE A 161 3.00 -0.81 11.18
C PHE A 161 2.83 0.43 12.09
N SER A 162 1.80 0.47 12.93
CA SER A 162 1.62 1.56 13.88
C SER A 162 2.72 1.57 14.94
N SER A 163 3.12 2.76 15.37
CA SER A 163 4.02 2.93 16.51
C SER A 163 3.21 3.11 17.80
N GLN A 164 3.65 2.43 18.86
CA GLN A 164 3.04 2.54 20.19
C GLN A 164 4.11 2.92 21.21
N LYS A 165 3.81 3.89 22.08
CA LYS A 165 4.68 4.22 23.21
C LYS A 165 4.40 3.27 24.37
N VAL A 166 5.38 2.47 24.77
CA VAL A 166 5.31 1.62 25.94
C VAL A 166 6.41 2.04 26.89
N GLY A 167 6.05 2.57 28.06
CA GLY A 167 7.01 2.89 29.13
C GLY A 167 8.14 3.83 28.71
N GLY A 168 7.90 4.80 27.82
CA GLY A 168 8.92 5.74 27.35
C GLY A 168 9.74 5.28 26.14
N ALA A 169 9.60 4.04 25.70
CA ALA A 169 10.21 3.52 24.48
C ALA A 169 9.18 3.42 23.35
N VAL A 170 9.63 3.66 22.12
CA VAL A 170 8.80 3.45 20.90
C VAL A 170 9.02 2.02 20.42
N LEU A 171 8.00 1.16 20.51
CA LEU A 171 8.01 -0.15 19.91
C LEU A 171 7.25 -0.09 18.59
N SER A 172 7.96 -0.37 17.49
CA SER A 172 7.36 -0.54 16.18
C SER A 172 7.28 -2.03 15.84
N MET A 173 6.14 -2.45 15.30
CA MET A 173 5.78 -3.78 14.81
C MET A 173 5.53 -4.84 15.90
N ARG A 174 4.27 -5.24 16.01
CA ARG A 174 3.87 -6.53 16.57
C ARG A 174 3.38 -7.43 15.44
N HIS A 175 3.95 -8.63 15.36
CA HIS A 175 3.35 -9.75 14.63
C HIS A 175 2.23 -10.35 15.50
N TYR A 176 1.07 -10.56 14.92
CA TYR A 176 0.00 -11.38 15.47
C TYR A 176 -0.11 -12.67 14.67
#